data_3dfeaeb946fc58b868af73b38ac8644b
#
_entry.id   3dfeaeb946fc58b868af73b38ac8644b
#
_cell.length_a   1.000
_cell.length_b   1.000
_cell.length_c   1.000
_cell.angle_alpha   90.00
_cell.angle_beta   90.00
_cell.angle_gamma   90.00
#
_symmetry.space_group_name_H-M   'P 1'
#
loop_
_entity.id
_entity.type
_entity.pdbx_description
1 polymer ?
#
loop_
_entity_poly.entity_id
_entity_poly.type
_entity_poly.pdbx_seq_one_letter_code
_entity_poly.pdbx_strand_id
1 'polypeptide(L)'
;MGTGSLQLTRPLLQWLQADPTWSALPLRQRAWLQWQARLGSLNARLAPPAAAVAGSSDEVQAPVLVLGPWRSGTTVMHELLAAATGLTTPRTWQCMNATTFTTLPMGQRAKASAARPMDGLAVDAQSPQEDEFALLTLGVESAYRAFWMPHRLNQLHHTLDAAHWLADDAWLAPWERFLSGVLHTTQQPRQPLLLKSPNHSFRLAAIQRRWPATRVVWMVRDGAAVAHSNLKMWRTMFGLHGLTTPVPGALEAFIADALRACAQALDSATADDERQNWTLVPQARLRSDAEGLVREVHASLRLPGVLDIEALQAAIARTHVGRAAAKL
;
A
#
# COMPACT_ATOMS: atom_id res chain seq x y z
N MET A 1 8.19 19.94 -9.40
CA MET A 1 7.11 18.98 -9.17
C MET A 1 7.79 17.65 -8.95
N GLY A 2 7.65 17.08 -7.75
CA GLY A 2 8.43 15.89 -7.33
C GLY A 2 8.06 14.67 -8.16
N THR A 3 9.03 13.80 -8.37
CA THR A 3 9.01 12.55 -9.14
C THR A 3 8.11 11.45 -8.54
N GLY A 4 7.12 11.80 -7.73
CA GLY A 4 6.23 10.89 -7.01
C GLY A 4 4.76 11.28 -7.01
N SER A 5 4.26 12.05 -7.98
CA SER A 5 2.83 12.30 -8.06
C SER A 5 2.14 11.07 -8.64
N LEU A 6 1.16 10.54 -7.89
CA LEU A 6 0.27 9.47 -8.35
C LEU A 6 -0.33 9.86 -9.71
N GLN A 7 -0.26 8.96 -10.68
CA GLN A 7 -0.85 9.16 -12.00
C GLN A 7 -2.38 9.26 -11.85
N LEU A 8 -2.95 10.43 -12.16
CA LEU A 8 -4.39 10.57 -12.21
C LEU A 8 -4.90 9.83 -13.46
N THR A 9 -5.82 8.89 -13.24
CA THR A 9 -6.44 8.11 -14.31
C THR A 9 -7.86 8.55 -14.56
N ARG A 10 -8.43 8.09 -15.68
CA ARG A 10 -9.81 8.41 -16.04
C ARG A 10 -10.83 7.93 -14.97
N PRO A 11 -10.74 6.71 -14.41
CA PRO A 11 -11.66 6.28 -13.34
C PRO A 11 -11.61 7.19 -12.11
N LEU A 12 -10.42 7.56 -11.66
CA LEU A 12 -10.27 8.47 -10.52
C LEU A 12 -10.79 9.88 -10.84
N LEU A 13 -10.53 10.40 -12.05
CA LEU A 13 -11.09 11.67 -12.48
C LEU A 13 -12.63 11.62 -12.53
N GLN A 14 -13.23 10.54 -13.05
CA GLN A 14 -14.69 10.38 -13.08
C GLN A 14 -15.28 10.38 -11.66
N TRP A 15 -14.62 9.73 -10.71
CA TRP A 15 -15.04 9.75 -9.31
C TRP A 15 -14.98 11.18 -8.72
N LEU A 16 -13.93 11.97 -9.04
CA LEU A 16 -13.82 13.37 -8.65
C LEU A 16 -14.93 14.23 -9.29
N GLN A 17 -15.22 14.02 -10.58
CA GLN A 17 -16.20 14.77 -11.34
C GLN A 17 -17.64 14.48 -10.93
N ALA A 18 -17.91 13.29 -10.39
CA ALA A 18 -19.22 12.93 -9.88
C ALA A 18 -19.60 13.67 -8.58
N ASP A 19 -18.63 14.36 -7.96
CA ASP A 19 -18.89 15.14 -6.75
C ASP A 19 -19.51 16.52 -7.09
N PRO A 20 -20.59 16.94 -6.41
CA PRO A 20 -21.21 18.25 -6.62
C PRO A 20 -20.25 19.43 -6.45
N THR A 21 -19.24 19.29 -5.58
CA THR A 21 -18.25 20.35 -5.34
C THR A 21 -17.25 20.51 -6.49
N TRP A 22 -17.22 19.59 -7.45
CA TRP A 22 -16.34 19.68 -8.62
C TRP A 22 -16.49 20.99 -9.37
N SER A 23 -17.74 21.45 -9.60
CA SER A 23 -18.03 22.69 -10.31
C SER A 23 -17.52 23.94 -9.58
N ALA A 24 -17.43 23.87 -8.25
CA ALA A 24 -16.93 24.96 -7.41
C ALA A 24 -15.38 25.05 -7.37
N LEU A 25 -14.67 24.01 -7.82
CA LEU A 25 -13.21 24.05 -7.91
C LEU A 25 -12.74 25.10 -8.93
N PRO A 26 -11.61 25.79 -8.69
CA PRO A 26 -11.03 26.74 -9.63
C PRO A 26 -10.82 26.11 -11.02
N LEU A 27 -11.17 26.84 -12.09
CA LEU A 27 -11.10 26.34 -13.46
C LEU A 27 -9.70 25.80 -13.82
N ARG A 28 -8.64 26.51 -13.41
CA ARG A 28 -7.24 26.09 -13.60
C ARG A 28 -6.95 24.72 -12.97
N GLN A 29 -7.52 24.46 -11.82
CA GLN A 29 -7.33 23.19 -11.09
C GLN A 29 -8.06 22.04 -11.79
N ARG A 30 -9.32 22.27 -12.20
CA ARG A 30 -10.10 21.30 -13.00
C ARG A 30 -9.40 20.98 -14.33
N ALA A 31 -8.94 22.00 -15.03
CA ALA A 31 -8.22 21.84 -16.29
C ALA A 31 -6.93 21.03 -16.13
N TRP A 32 -6.18 21.29 -15.05
CA TRP A 32 -4.94 20.56 -14.74
C TRP A 32 -5.21 19.08 -14.42
N LEU A 33 -6.23 18.76 -13.59
CA LEU A 33 -6.64 17.39 -13.27
C LEU A 33 -7.10 16.63 -14.52
N GLN A 34 -7.90 17.30 -15.38
CA GLN A 34 -8.34 16.72 -16.66
C GLN A 34 -7.17 16.45 -17.60
N TRP A 35 -6.22 17.37 -17.67
CA TRP A 35 -5.01 17.21 -18.48
C TRP A 35 -4.18 16.02 -18.00
N GLN A 36 -3.94 15.89 -16.69
CA GLN A 36 -3.24 14.73 -16.13
C GLN A 36 -3.92 13.41 -16.47
N ALA A 37 -5.25 13.32 -16.31
CA ALA A 37 -5.99 12.11 -16.63
C ALA A 37 -5.98 11.79 -18.13
N ARG A 38 -5.96 12.80 -19.00
CA ARG A 38 -5.79 12.60 -20.45
C ARG A 38 -4.41 12.05 -20.79
N LEU A 39 -3.35 12.57 -20.18
CA LEU A 39 -1.99 12.05 -20.36
C LEU A 39 -1.88 10.60 -19.87
N GLY A 40 -2.43 10.30 -18.69
CA GLY A 40 -2.46 8.94 -18.18
C GLY A 40 -3.21 7.97 -19.10
N SER A 41 -4.35 8.43 -19.65
CA SER A 41 -5.14 7.63 -20.60
C SER A 41 -4.45 7.46 -21.95
N LEU A 42 -3.75 8.48 -22.44
CA LEU A 42 -2.97 8.37 -23.67
C LEU A 42 -1.82 7.39 -23.51
N ASN A 43 -1.06 7.49 -22.43
CA ASN A 43 0.00 6.54 -22.13
C ASN A 43 -0.53 5.10 -22.06
N ALA A 44 -1.69 4.89 -21.40
CA ALA A 44 -2.32 3.56 -21.31
C ALA A 44 -2.76 3.01 -22.68
N ARG A 45 -3.15 3.86 -23.63
CA ARG A 45 -3.51 3.45 -24.99
C ARG A 45 -2.32 3.15 -25.88
N LEU A 46 -1.20 3.85 -25.66
CA LEU A 46 0.05 3.64 -26.40
C LEU A 46 0.80 2.40 -25.87
N ALA A 47 0.49 1.95 -24.67
CA ALA A 47 1.03 0.72 -24.13
C ALA A 47 0.44 -0.48 -24.88
N PRO A 48 1.24 -1.50 -25.28
CA PRO A 48 0.71 -2.76 -25.79
C PRO A 48 -0.31 -3.36 -24.81
N PRO A 49 -1.28 -4.15 -25.30
CA PRO A 49 -2.26 -4.77 -24.43
C PRO A 49 -1.58 -5.54 -23.28
N ALA A 50 -2.04 -5.33 -22.06
CA ALA A 50 -1.49 -6.00 -20.88
C ALA A 50 -1.49 -7.55 -21.02
N ALA A 51 -2.45 -8.10 -21.78
CA ALA A 51 -2.51 -9.52 -22.10
C ALA A 51 -1.30 -10.03 -22.93
N ALA A 52 -0.59 -9.15 -23.65
CA ALA A 52 0.60 -9.52 -24.41
C ALA A 52 1.87 -9.58 -23.53
N VAL A 53 1.81 -9.03 -22.32
CA VAL A 53 2.96 -8.85 -21.43
C VAL A 53 2.75 -9.56 -20.08
N ALA A 54 1.51 -9.71 -19.63
CA ALA A 54 1.20 -10.40 -18.38
C ALA A 54 1.09 -11.91 -18.62
N GLY A 55 1.82 -12.69 -17.84
CA GLY A 55 1.56 -14.12 -17.66
C GLY A 55 0.11 -14.35 -17.19
N SER A 56 -0.34 -15.58 -17.17
CA SER A 56 -1.67 -15.90 -16.66
C SER A 56 -1.80 -15.49 -15.19
N SER A 57 -3.00 -15.15 -14.73
CA SER A 57 -3.28 -14.88 -13.30
C SER A 57 -2.90 -16.05 -12.39
N ASP A 58 -2.75 -17.25 -12.94
CA ASP A 58 -2.34 -18.47 -12.26
C ASP A 58 -0.86 -18.46 -11.81
N GLU A 59 -0.05 -17.50 -12.30
CA GLU A 59 1.35 -17.32 -11.87
C GLU A 59 1.48 -16.63 -10.50
N VAL A 60 0.45 -15.93 -10.04
CA VAL A 60 0.48 -15.22 -8.75
C VAL A 60 0.25 -16.22 -7.63
N GLN A 61 1.30 -16.54 -6.89
CA GLN A 61 1.24 -17.37 -5.70
C GLN A 61 0.63 -16.62 -4.51
N ALA A 62 0.18 -17.37 -3.49
CA ALA A 62 -0.28 -16.81 -2.23
C ALA A 62 0.75 -15.82 -1.66
N PRO A 63 0.40 -14.54 -1.47
CA PRO A 63 1.34 -13.52 -1.07
C PRO A 63 1.77 -13.62 0.40
N VAL A 64 2.86 -12.93 0.72
CA VAL A 64 3.24 -12.56 2.09
C VAL A 64 2.78 -11.13 2.31
N LEU A 65 1.90 -10.91 3.27
CA LEU A 65 1.30 -9.60 3.55
C LEU A 65 1.88 -9.00 4.83
N VAL A 66 2.31 -7.74 4.77
CA VAL A 66 2.61 -6.93 5.95
C VAL A 66 1.42 -6.02 6.24
N LEU A 67 0.66 -6.34 7.27
CA LEU A 67 -0.63 -5.74 7.61
C LEU A 67 -0.63 -5.09 9.00
N GLY A 68 -1.74 -4.49 9.33
CA GLY A 68 -2.04 -3.80 10.58
C GLY A 68 -2.53 -2.37 10.33
N PRO A 69 -2.94 -1.65 11.36
CA PRO A 69 -3.41 -0.29 11.23
C PRO A 69 -2.39 0.62 10.55
N TRP A 70 -2.85 1.64 9.83
CA TRP A 70 -1.94 2.71 9.39
C TRP A 70 -1.12 3.20 10.57
N ARG A 71 0.15 3.50 10.36
CA ARG A 71 1.10 4.01 11.38
C ARG A 71 1.51 2.99 12.45
N SER A 72 1.28 1.71 12.25
CA SER A 72 1.77 0.63 13.14
C SER A 72 3.20 0.17 12.83
N GLY A 73 3.89 0.76 11.83
CA GLY A 73 5.25 0.36 11.46
C GLY A 73 5.34 -0.58 10.25
N THR A 74 4.24 -0.81 9.55
CA THR A 74 4.16 -1.68 8.36
C THR A 74 5.19 -1.32 7.28
N THR A 75 5.46 -0.04 7.04
CA THR A 75 6.44 0.39 6.03
C THR A 75 7.86 -0.06 6.38
N VAL A 76 8.28 0.14 7.62
CA VAL A 76 9.62 -0.26 8.06
C VAL A 76 9.76 -1.79 7.98
N MET A 77 8.78 -2.53 8.48
CA MET A 77 8.80 -3.99 8.41
C MET A 77 8.85 -4.50 6.97
N HIS A 78 8.11 -3.88 6.06
CA HIS A 78 8.12 -4.20 4.63
C HIS A 78 9.51 -3.98 4.00
N GLU A 79 10.14 -2.85 4.29
CA GLU A 79 11.49 -2.54 3.78
C GLU A 79 12.54 -3.52 4.31
N LEU A 80 12.48 -3.87 5.60
CA LEU A 80 13.42 -4.81 6.21
C LEU A 80 13.24 -6.22 5.63
N LEU A 81 12.00 -6.70 5.50
CA LEU A 81 11.72 -8.00 4.90
C LEU A 81 12.11 -8.03 3.43
N ALA A 82 11.80 -7.00 2.65
CA ALA A 82 12.17 -6.92 1.24
C ALA A 82 13.68 -6.99 1.04
N ALA A 83 14.45 -6.30 1.90
CA ALA A 83 15.91 -6.32 1.86
C ALA A 83 16.47 -7.68 2.27
N ALA A 84 15.94 -8.26 3.36
CA ALA A 84 16.48 -9.47 3.94
C ALA A 84 16.16 -10.74 3.15
N THR A 85 14.98 -10.82 2.52
CA THR A 85 14.49 -12.04 1.87
C THR A 85 14.71 -12.05 0.37
N GLY A 86 14.92 -10.89 -0.25
CA GLY A 86 14.93 -10.76 -1.70
C GLY A 86 13.58 -11.05 -2.38
N LEU A 87 12.50 -11.21 -1.60
CA LEU A 87 11.17 -11.41 -2.17
C LEU A 87 10.77 -10.23 -3.07
N THR A 88 10.16 -10.56 -4.20
CA THR A 88 9.65 -9.54 -5.11
C THR A 88 8.55 -8.73 -4.42
N THR A 89 8.67 -7.40 -4.51
CA THR A 89 7.69 -6.46 -3.98
C THR A 89 7.45 -5.34 -4.99
N PRO A 90 6.23 -4.80 -5.10
CA PRO A 90 5.96 -3.64 -5.92
C PRO A 90 6.86 -2.46 -5.54
N ARG A 91 7.41 -1.78 -6.54
CA ARG A 91 8.26 -0.61 -6.40
C ARG A 91 7.48 0.67 -6.63
N THR A 92 7.97 1.79 -6.09
CA THR A 92 7.32 3.10 -6.23
C THR A 92 7.01 3.43 -7.68
N TRP A 93 7.98 3.24 -8.61
CA TRP A 93 7.77 3.52 -10.04
C TRP A 93 6.67 2.66 -10.67
N GLN A 94 6.50 1.40 -10.23
CA GLN A 94 5.45 0.50 -10.71
C GLN A 94 4.08 0.94 -10.19
N CYS A 95 3.99 1.19 -8.88
CA CYS A 95 2.73 1.60 -8.25
C CYS A 95 2.22 2.95 -8.78
N MET A 96 3.12 3.90 -9.05
CA MET A 96 2.76 5.22 -9.57
C MET A 96 2.40 5.20 -11.06
N ASN A 97 2.76 4.15 -11.80
CA ASN A 97 2.49 3.98 -13.23
C ASN A 97 1.79 2.65 -13.54
N ALA A 98 0.85 2.23 -12.69
CA ALA A 98 0.26 0.90 -12.70
C ALA A 98 -0.40 0.50 -14.05
N THR A 99 -0.80 1.46 -14.86
CA THR A 99 -1.40 1.20 -16.19
C THR A 99 -0.38 0.98 -17.31
N THR A 100 0.91 1.33 -17.10
CA THR A 100 1.88 1.40 -18.19
C THR A 100 3.26 0.83 -17.87
N PHE A 101 3.55 0.50 -16.61
CA PHE A 101 4.90 0.17 -16.17
C PHE A 101 5.50 -1.07 -16.87
N THR A 102 4.69 -2.01 -17.31
CA THR A 102 5.13 -3.21 -18.03
C THR A 102 5.63 -2.92 -19.44
N THR A 103 5.19 -1.83 -20.04
CA THR A 103 5.44 -1.50 -21.46
C THR A 103 6.19 -0.20 -21.62
N LEU A 104 5.96 0.76 -20.74
CA LEU A 104 6.64 2.05 -20.68
C LEU A 104 7.22 2.24 -19.27
N PRO A 105 8.43 1.75 -18.98
CA PRO A 105 9.03 1.78 -17.65
C PRO A 105 9.47 3.19 -17.23
N MET A 106 8.54 4.15 -17.31
CA MET A 106 8.78 5.54 -16.95
C MET A 106 9.12 5.66 -15.48
N GLY A 107 10.14 6.43 -15.17
CA GLY A 107 10.59 6.65 -13.80
C GLY A 107 11.39 5.50 -13.20
N GLN A 108 11.54 4.33 -13.84
CA GLN A 108 12.29 3.19 -13.32
C GLN A 108 13.73 3.56 -12.92
N ARG A 109 14.38 4.43 -13.68
CA ARG A 109 15.76 4.88 -13.45
C ARG A 109 15.86 6.19 -12.69
N ALA A 110 14.76 6.73 -12.18
CA ALA A 110 14.79 7.99 -11.44
C ALA A 110 15.56 7.81 -10.12
N LYS A 111 16.64 8.55 -9.97
CA LYS A 111 17.51 8.52 -8.78
C LYS A 111 17.09 9.53 -7.70
N ALA A 112 16.12 10.40 -8.00
CA ALA A 112 15.68 11.40 -7.06
C ALA A 112 14.98 10.73 -5.87
N SER A 113 15.51 10.95 -4.68
CA SER A 113 14.91 10.54 -3.43
C SER A 113 14.19 11.73 -2.80
N ALA A 114 13.02 11.50 -2.25
CA ALA A 114 12.25 12.51 -1.52
C ALA A 114 11.88 11.99 -0.13
N ALA A 115 11.92 12.88 0.85
CA ALA A 115 11.43 12.57 2.19
C ALA A 115 9.89 12.54 2.19
N ARG A 116 9.31 11.49 2.75
CA ARG A 116 7.85 11.40 2.91
C ARG A 116 7.35 12.49 3.86
N PRO A 117 6.32 13.24 3.51
CA PRO A 117 5.84 14.37 4.32
C PRO A 117 5.40 13.99 5.73
N MET A 118 4.88 12.77 5.93
CA MET A 118 4.30 12.32 7.19
C MET A 118 5.34 11.79 8.20
N ASP A 119 6.54 11.38 7.76
CA ASP A 119 7.52 10.73 8.67
C ASP A 119 8.99 10.93 8.25
N GLY A 120 9.25 11.62 7.14
CA GLY A 120 10.60 11.91 6.67
C GLY A 120 11.38 10.69 6.16
N LEU A 121 10.75 9.53 5.99
CA LEU A 121 11.39 8.36 5.39
C LEU A 121 11.76 8.67 3.93
N ALA A 122 13.00 8.40 3.57
CA ALA A 122 13.48 8.60 2.20
C ALA A 122 12.86 7.54 1.26
N VAL A 123 12.24 7.99 0.19
CA VAL A 123 11.63 7.13 -0.83
C VAL A 123 12.12 7.57 -2.20
N ASP A 124 12.53 6.61 -3.01
CA ASP A 124 12.90 6.77 -4.40
C ASP A 124 12.05 5.85 -5.31
N ALA A 125 12.38 5.81 -6.59
CA ALA A 125 11.66 4.99 -7.55
C ALA A 125 11.75 3.48 -7.26
N GLN A 126 12.84 3.02 -6.65
CA GLN A 126 13.10 1.60 -6.37
C GLN A 126 12.66 1.18 -4.95
N SER A 127 12.26 2.12 -4.13
CA SER A 127 11.78 1.80 -2.77
C SER A 127 10.53 0.92 -2.82
N PRO A 128 10.43 -0.11 -1.95
CA PRO A 128 9.19 -0.88 -1.77
C PRO A 128 8.00 0.05 -1.52
N GLN A 129 6.87 -0.23 -2.16
CA GLN A 129 5.71 0.66 -2.10
C GLN A 129 4.42 -0.11 -1.82
N GLU A 130 3.42 0.61 -1.29
CA GLU A 130 2.06 0.11 -1.15
C GLU A 130 1.44 -0.10 -2.53
N ASP A 131 1.01 -1.31 -2.80
CA ASP A 131 0.24 -1.65 -3.99
C ASP A 131 -1.16 -0.99 -4.02
N GLU A 132 -1.60 -0.44 -2.88
CA GLU A 132 -2.80 0.41 -2.80
C GLU A 132 -2.76 1.61 -3.75
N PHE A 133 -1.58 2.19 -3.98
CA PHE A 133 -1.45 3.27 -4.96
C PHE A 133 -1.67 2.78 -6.39
N ALA A 134 -1.27 1.55 -6.70
CA ALA A 134 -1.58 0.93 -7.98
C ALA A 134 -3.09 0.67 -8.10
N LEU A 135 -3.73 0.10 -7.09
CA LEU A 135 -5.17 -0.15 -7.05
C LEU A 135 -5.97 1.13 -7.25
N LEU A 136 -5.58 2.20 -6.55
CA LEU A 136 -6.20 3.53 -6.69
C LEU A 136 -6.08 4.06 -8.13
N THR A 137 -4.90 3.91 -8.75
CA THR A 137 -4.64 4.29 -10.14
C THR A 137 -5.49 3.46 -11.11
N LEU A 138 -5.69 2.17 -10.84
CA LEU A 138 -6.51 1.27 -11.64
C LEU A 138 -8.02 1.49 -11.45
N GLY A 139 -8.41 2.39 -10.53
CA GLY A 139 -9.80 2.74 -10.28
C GLY A 139 -10.49 1.89 -9.22
N VAL A 140 -9.76 1.00 -8.55
CA VAL A 140 -10.28 0.25 -7.41
C VAL A 140 -10.63 1.21 -6.27
N GLU A 141 -11.69 0.90 -5.56
CA GLU A 141 -12.12 1.68 -4.40
C GLU A 141 -11.07 1.66 -3.30
N SER A 142 -10.91 2.81 -2.64
CA SER A 142 -9.90 2.96 -1.58
C SER A 142 -10.25 4.11 -0.66
N ALA A 143 -10.01 3.96 0.62
CA ALA A 143 -10.06 5.03 1.60
C ALA A 143 -9.16 6.23 1.20
N TYR A 144 -8.07 5.98 0.48
CA TYR A 144 -7.14 7.02 0.03
C TYR A 144 -7.72 8.00 -0.99
N ARG A 145 -8.89 7.71 -1.57
CA ARG A 145 -9.66 8.70 -2.36
C ARG A 145 -9.98 9.97 -1.56
N ALA A 146 -10.16 9.84 -0.25
CA ALA A 146 -10.39 10.98 0.63
C ALA A 146 -9.22 11.98 0.67
N PHE A 147 -8.01 11.61 0.24
CA PHE A 147 -6.89 12.56 0.16
C PHE A 147 -7.19 13.73 -0.79
N TRP A 148 -8.01 13.51 -1.82
CA TRP A 148 -8.46 14.58 -2.74
C TRP A 148 -9.78 15.20 -2.32
N MET A 149 -10.71 14.41 -1.78
CA MET A 149 -12.05 14.87 -1.39
C MET A 149 -12.29 14.56 0.10
N PRO A 150 -11.63 15.26 1.04
CA PRO A 150 -11.73 15.00 2.47
C PRO A 150 -13.17 15.02 3.02
N HIS A 151 -14.07 15.87 2.46
CA HIS A 151 -15.46 15.93 2.87
C HIS A 151 -16.26 14.65 2.58
N ARG A 152 -15.75 13.79 1.66
CA ARG A 152 -16.39 12.51 1.32
C ARG A 152 -15.93 11.35 2.19
N LEU A 153 -15.10 11.60 3.20
CA LEU A 153 -14.53 10.53 4.04
C LEU A 153 -15.62 9.62 4.63
N ASN A 154 -16.76 10.20 5.05
CA ASN A 154 -17.90 9.43 5.58
C ASN A 154 -18.51 8.46 4.54
N GLN A 155 -18.38 8.75 3.25
CA GLN A 155 -18.89 7.88 2.18
C GLN A 155 -17.95 6.69 1.91
N LEU A 156 -16.75 6.68 2.50
CA LEU A 156 -15.74 5.64 2.31
C LEU A 156 -15.65 4.65 3.48
N HIS A 157 -16.55 4.74 4.48
CA HIS A 157 -16.56 3.82 5.62
C HIS A 157 -16.76 2.35 5.20
N HIS A 158 -17.51 2.09 4.12
CA HIS A 158 -17.67 0.73 3.59
C HIS A 158 -16.36 0.09 3.16
N THR A 159 -15.34 0.89 2.80
CA THR A 159 -14.00 0.35 2.47
C THR A 159 -13.26 -0.24 3.66
N LEU A 160 -13.75 -0.02 4.89
CA LEU A 160 -13.25 -0.61 6.12
C LEU A 160 -13.95 -1.92 6.48
N ASP A 161 -15.02 -2.28 5.75
CA ASP A 161 -15.84 -3.46 6.03
C ASP A 161 -15.39 -4.67 5.20
N ALA A 162 -15.02 -5.76 5.88
CA ALA A 162 -14.66 -7.01 5.22
C ALA A 162 -15.81 -7.60 4.39
N ALA A 163 -17.07 -7.42 4.83
CA ALA A 163 -18.23 -7.91 4.11
C ALA A 163 -18.39 -7.24 2.74
N HIS A 164 -18.05 -5.94 2.63
CA HIS A 164 -18.03 -5.23 1.34
C HIS A 164 -17.11 -5.91 0.33
N TRP A 165 -15.90 -6.26 0.74
CA TRP A 165 -14.87 -6.88 -0.12
C TRP A 165 -15.14 -8.36 -0.41
N LEU A 166 -15.91 -9.02 0.45
CA LEU A 166 -16.37 -10.39 0.22
C LEU A 166 -17.58 -10.45 -0.72
N ALA A 167 -18.42 -9.43 -0.73
CA ALA A 167 -19.63 -9.38 -1.56
C ALA A 167 -19.32 -9.11 -3.04
N ASP A 168 -18.26 -8.34 -3.33
CA ASP A 168 -17.84 -8.03 -4.69
C ASP A 168 -16.33 -8.23 -4.82
N ASP A 169 -15.92 -9.17 -5.67
CA ASP A 169 -14.53 -9.52 -5.94
C ASP A 169 -13.96 -8.89 -7.24
N ALA A 170 -14.72 -8.02 -7.89
CA ALA A 170 -14.31 -7.36 -9.14
C ALA A 170 -12.98 -6.59 -9.02
N TRP A 171 -12.59 -6.19 -7.80
CA TRP A 171 -11.31 -5.54 -7.51
C TRP A 171 -10.10 -6.48 -7.63
N LEU A 172 -10.28 -7.81 -7.51
CA LEU A 172 -9.20 -8.80 -7.59
C LEU A 172 -8.56 -8.83 -8.98
N ALA A 173 -9.36 -8.86 -10.04
CA ALA A 173 -8.84 -8.99 -11.39
C ALA A 173 -7.87 -7.87 -11.81
N PRO A 174 -8.11 -6.57 -11.58
CA PRO A 174 -7.10 -5.53 -11.82
C PRO A 174 -5.89 -5.66 -10.90
N TRP A 175 -6.05 -6.12 -9.65
CA TRP A 175 -4.95 -6.35 -8.74
C TRP A 175 -4.05 -7.51 -9.20
N GLU A 176 -4.62 -8.66 -9.52
CA GLU A 176 -3.89 -9.82 -10.04
C GLU A 176 -3.10 -9.48 -11.31
N ARG A 177 -3.69 -8.72 -12.23
CA ARG A 177 -2.97 -8.24 -13.43
C ARG A 177 -1.78 -7.35 -13.07
N PHE A 178 -1.94 -6.46 -12.10
CA PHE A 178 -0.85 -5.63 -11.61
C PHE A 178 0.26 -6.48 -11.00
N LEU A 179 -0.09 -7.43 -10.12
CA LEU A 179 0.86 -8.34 -9.47
C LEU A 179 1.61 -9.22 -10.48
N SER A 180 0.90 -9.78 -11.47
CA SER A 180 1.50 -10.53 -12.57
C SER A 180 2.47 -9.67 -13.37
N GLY A 181 2.13 -8.40 -13.65
CA GLY A 181 3.05 -7.45 -14.27
C GLY A 181 4.30 -7.18 -13.45
N VAL A 182 4.18 -7.09 -12.11
CA VAL A 182 5.32 -6.94 -11.20
C VAL A 182 6.26 -8.14 -11.30
N LEU A 183 5.73 -9.36 -11.27
CA LEU A 183 6.50 -10.60 -11.44
C LEU A 183 7.20 -10.65 -12.79
N HIS A 184 6.48 -10.30 -13.86
CA HIS A 184 7.04 -10.28 -15.22
C HIS A 184 8.23 -9.32 -15.34
N THR A 185 8.12 -8.11 -14.78
CA THR A 185 9.19 -7.10 -14.86
C THR A 185 10.42 -7.44 -14.01
N THR A 186 10.30 -8.32 -13.03
CA THR A 186 11.41 -8.77 -12.18
C THR A 186 12.03 -10.08 -12.63
N GLN A 187 11.43 -10.76 -13.61
CA GLN A 187 11.89 -12.07 -14.13
C GLN A 187 11.95 -13.17 -13.05
N GLN A 188 11.14 -13.04 -12.01
CA GLN A 188 11.04 -14.01 -10.90
C GLN A 188 9.62 -14.58 -10.76
N PRO A 189 9.11 -15.31 -11.76
CA PRO A 189 7.69 -15.64 -11.86
C PRO A 189 7.18 -16.67 -10.84
N ARG A 190 8.03 -17.32 -10.06
CA ARG A 190 7.67 -18.43 -9.16
C ARG A 190 7.90 -18.16 -7.68
N GLN A 191 7.95 -16.91 -7.27
CA GLN A 191 8.08 -16.57 -5.84
C GLN A 191 6.81 -15.88 -5.34
N PRO A 192 6.43 -16.08 -4.06
CA PRO A 192 5.38 -15.27 -3.45
C PRO A 192 5.80 -13.81 -3.44
N LEU A 193 4.85 -12.93 -3.72
CA LEU A 193 5.05 -11.49 -3.61
C LEU A 193 5.02 -11.07 -2.14
N LEU A 194 5.92 -10.19 -1.75
CA LEU A 194 5.83 -9.47 -0.47
C LEU A 194 5.06 -8.17 -0.70
N LEU A 195 3.89 -8.06 -0.12
CA LEU A 195 2.98 -6.94 -0.29
C LEU A 195 2.75 -6.21 1.04
N LYS A 196 2.53 -4.92 0.97
CA LYS A 196 2.19 -4.12 2.13
C LYS A 196 1.15 -3.08 1.75
N SER A 197 -0.02 -3.17 2.35
CA SER A 197 -0.99 -2.10 2.41
C SER A 197 -1.81 -2.23 3.70
N PRO A 198 -1.86 -1.20 4.55
CA PRO A 198 -2.78 -1.20 5.69
C PRO A 198 -4.25 -1.40 5.26
N ASN A 199 -4.63 -0.98 4.05
CA ASN A 199 -5.98 -1.19 3.53
C ASN A 199 -6.29 -2.68 3.27
N HIS A 200 -5.29 -3.52 3.01
CA HIS A 200 -5.51 -4.96 2.89
C HIS A 200 -5.92 -5.62 4.21
N SER A 201 -5.73 -4.95 5.35
CA SER A 201 -6.30 -5.42 6.63
C SER A 201 -7.82 -5.56 6.55
N PHE A 202 -8.50 -4.70 5.79
CA PHE A 202 -9.95 -4.74 5.59
C PHE A 202 -10.38 -5.72 4.49
N ARG A 203 -9.45 -6.06 3.58
CA ARG A 203 -9.66 -7.00 2.45
C ARG A 203 -9.18 -8.42 2.76
N LEU A 204 -8.65 -8.65 3.96
CA LEU A 204 -7.91 -9.87 4.29
C LEU A 204 -8.73 -11.14 4.08
N ALA A 205 -9.98 -11.16 4.53
CA ALA A 205 -10.86 -12.32 4.33
C ALA A 205 -11.08 -12.65 2.84
N ALA A 206 -11.23 -11.62 1.98
CA ALA A 206 -11.35 -11.83 0.54
C ALA A 206 -10.03 -12.29 -0.09
N ILE A 207 -8.88 -11.79 0.40
CA ILE A 207 -7.56 -12.23 -0.05
C ILE A 207 -7.33 -13.69 0.34
N GLN A 208 -7.63 -14.08 1.58
CA GLN A 208 -7.49 -15.46 2.05
C GLN A 208 -8.45 -16.41 1.34
N ARG A 209 -9.68 -15.97 1.00
CA ARG A 209 -10.59 -16.75 0.15
C ARG A 209 -9.97 -17.05 -1.22
N ARG A 210 -9.26 -16.09 -1.81
CA ARG A 210 -8.59 -16.27 -3.11
C ARG A 210 -7.28 -17.07 -2.99
N TRP A 211 -6.51 -16.83 -1.94
CA TRP A 211 -5.24 -17.51 -1.65
C TRP A 211 -5.20 -17.99 -0.20
N PRO A 212 -5.71 -19.18 0.10
CA PRO A 212 -5.74 -19.70 1.49
C PRO A 212 -4.37 -19.82 2.15
N ALA A 213 -3.31 -20.02 1.38
CA ALA A 213 -1.94 -20.12 1.88
C ALA A 213 -1.25 -18.74 2.10
N THR A 214 -2.00 -17.65 2.09
CA THR A 214 -1.49 -16.30 2.37
C THR A 214 -0.81 -16.26 3.74
N ARG A 215 0.43 -15.73 3.78
CA ARG A 215 1.19 -15.52 5.02
C ARG A 215 1.03 -14.09 5.49
N VAL A 216 0.85 -13.89 6.79
CA VAL A 216 0.55 -12.57 7.36
C VAL A 216 1.53 -12.18 8.45
N VAL A 217 2.19 -11.06 8.28
CA VAL A 217 2.94 -10.33 9.30
C VAL A 217 2.05 -9.20 9.80
N TRP A 218 1.46 -9.36 10.96
CA TRP A 218 0.54 -8.38 11.52
C TRP A 218 1.24 -7.48 12.54
N MET A 219 1.34 -6.20 12.22
CA MET A 219 1.97 -5.20 13.07
C MET A 219 1.05 -4.76 14.20
N VAL A 220 1.53 -4.87 15.43
CA VAL A 220 0.81 -4.44 16.65
C VAL A 220 1.50 -3.23 17.25
N ARG A 221 0.72 -2.22 17.61
CA ARG A 221 1.20 -1.01 18.29
C ARG A 221 0.11 -0.49 19.23
N ASP A 222 0.51 0.26 20.27
CA ASP A 222 -0.41 0.95 21.17
C ASP A 222 -1.46 1.77 20.41
N GLY A 223 -2.74 1.53 20.74
CA GLY A 223 -3.86 2.10 20.00
C GLY A 223 -3.95 3.61 20.07
N ALA A 224 -3.64 4.22 21.23
CA ALA A 224 -3.66 5.67 21.40
C ALA A 224 -2.55 6.35 20.57
N ALA A 225 -1.34 5.75 20.58
CA ALA A 225 -0.23 6.21 19.77
C ALA A 225 -0.52 6.07 18.25
N VAL A 226 -1.19 4.99 17.85
CA VAL A 226 -1.63 4.78 16.46
C VAL A 226 -2.66 5.82 16.06
N ALA A 227 -3.71 6.04 16.88
CA ALA A 227 -4.76 7.01 16.59
C ALA A 227 -4.19 8.43 16.42
N HIS A 228 -3.34 8.88 17.35
CA HIS A 228 -2.68 10.19 17.26
C HIS A 228 -1.84 10.33 15.99
N SER A 229 -1.03 9.31 15.68
CA SER A 229 -0.17 9.32 14.49
C SER A 229 -0.96 9.29 13.19
N ASN A 230 -2.13 8.62 13.16
CA ASN A 230 -3.05 8.62 12.04
C ASN A 230 -3.66 10.00 11.80
N LEU A 231 -4.18 10.65 12.84
CA LEU A 231 -4.71 12.02 12.73
C LEU A 231 -3.69 12.96 12.09
N LYS A 232 -2.44 12.91 12.55
CA LYS A 232 -1.35 13.71 11.97
C LYS A 232 -1.13 13.37 10.49
N MET A 233 -1.04 12.10 10.14
CA MET A 233 -0.80 11.65 8.76
C MET A 233 -1.94 12.10 7.83
N TRP A 234 -3.19 11.81 8.18
CA TRP A 234 -4.34 12.14 7.34
C TRP A 234 -4.50 13.66 7.16
N ARG A 235 -4.33 14.44 8.22
CA ARG A 235 -4.34 15.92 8.13
C ARG A 235 -3.22 16.44 7.23
N THR A 236 -2.03 15.85 7.29
CA THR A 236 -0.92 16.18 6.38
C THR A 236 -1.29 15.88 4.92
N MET A 237 -1.88 14.72 4.65
CA MET A 237 -2.29 14.33 3.30
C MET A 237 -3.43 15.21 2.78
N PHE A 238 -4.39 15.59 3.62
CA PHE A 238 -5.43 16.55 3.27
C PHE A 238 -4.86 17.93 2.94
N GLY A 239 -3.86 18.39 3.70
CA GLY A 239 -3.19 19.67 3.41
C GLY A 239 -2.41 19.69 2.10
N LEU A 240 -1.86 18.53 1.69
CA LEU A 240 -1.06 18.41 0.46
C LEU A 240 -1.90 18.19 -0.80
N HIS A 241 -3.00 17.45 -0.70
CA HIS A 241 -3.75 16.95 -1.86
C HIS A 241 -5.22 17.36 -1.86
N GLY A 242 -5.74 17.82 -0.72
CA GLY A 242 -7.17 18.10 -0.54
C GLY A 242 -7.67 19.21 -1.46
N LEU A 243 -8.72 18.91 -2.20
CA LEU A 243 -9.46 19.84 -3.05
C LEU A 243 -10.61 20.50 -2.30
N THR A 244 -10.97 19.95 -1.17
CA THR A 244 -12.10 20.38 -0.30
C THR A 244 -11.65 20.30 1.16
N THR A 245 -12.48 20.84 2.06
CA THR A 245 -12.26 20.74 3.53
C THR A 245 -12.95 19.51 4.09
N PRO A 246 -12.33 18.82 5.07
CA PRO A 246 -13.00 17.72 5.76
C PRO A 246 -14.19 18.20 6.60
N VAL A 247 -15.18 17.33 6.76
CA VAL A 247 -16.28 17.55 7.71
C VAL A 247 -15.72 17.46 9.14
N PRO A 248 -16.06 18.40 10.04
CA PRO A 248 -15.61 18.31 11.43
C PRO A 248 -15.98 16.98 12.09
N GLY A 249 -15.02 16.37 12.81
CA GLY A 249 -15.19 15.09 13.49
C GLY A 249 -15.18 13.85 12.59
N ALA A 250 -15.30 13.99 11.26
CA ALA A 250 -15.35 12.85 10.35
C ALA A 250 -14.05 12.05 10.34
N LEU A 251 -12.91 12.71 10.43
CA LEU A 251 -11.62 12.04 10.44
C LEU A 251 -11.39 11.22 11.71
N GLU A 252 -11.76 11.77 12.85
CA GLU A 252 -11.67 11.11 14.16
C GLU A 252 -12.55 9.85 14.19
N ALA A 253 -13.77 9.96 13.72
CA ALA A 253 -14.71 8.83 13.60
C ALA A 253 -14.16 7.76 12.65
N PHE A 254 -13.69 8.16 11.47
CA PHE A 254 -13.13 7.24 10.47
C PHE A 254 -11.91 6.46 11.00
N ILE A 255 -11.00 7.14 11.72
CA ILE A 255 -9.84 6.48 12.33
C ILE A 255 -10.27 5.50 13.42
N ALA A 256 -11.24 5.87 14.26
CA ALA A 256 -11.77 4.97 15.29
C ALA A 256 -12.40 3.72 14.67
N ASP A 257 -13.16 3.88 13.58
CA ASP A 257 -13.78 2.77 12.86
C ASP A 257 -12.73 1.87 12.20
N ALA A 258 -11.71 2.46 11.59
CA ALA A 258 -10.62 1.72 10.99
C ALA A 258 -9.83 0.89 12.03
N LEU A 259 -9.60 1.44 13.22
CA LEU A 259 -8.93 0.71 14.30
C LEU A 259 -9.80 -0.45 14.82
N ARG A 260 -11.13 -0.24 14.94
CA ARG A 260 -12.07 -1.31 15.30
C ARG A 260 -12.11 -2.40 14.23
N ALA A 261 -12.18 -2.04 12.95
CA ALA A 261 -12.15 -2.99 11.83
C ALA A 261 -10.84 -3.80 11.78
N CYS A 262 -9.69 -3.17 12.06
CA CYS A 262 -8.42 -3.89 12.19
C CYS A 262 -8.43 -4.88 13.37
N ALA A 263 -8.98 -4.51 14.52
CA ALA A 263 -9.10 -5.41 15.66
C ALA A 263 -10.00 -6.60 15.33
N GLN A 264 -11.16 -6.36 14.73
CA GLN A 264 -12.08 -7.41 14.27
C GLN A 264 -11.42 -8.37 13.26
N ALA A 265 -10.68 -7.83 12.29
CA ALA A 265 -9.95 -8.66 11.32
C ALA A 265 -8.91 -9.55 12.00
N LEU A 266 -8.21 -9.03 13.00
CA LEU A 266 -7.25 -9.80 13.80
C LEU A 266 -7.94 -10.88 14.62
N ASP A 267 -9.02 -10.53 15.33
CA ASP A 267 -9.77 -11.46 16.18
C ASP A 267 -10.37 -12.62 15.36
N SER A 268 -10.98 -12.31 14.22
CA SER A 268 -11.54 -13.31 13.30
C SER A 268 -10.47 -14.27 12.79
N ALA A 269 -9.32 -13.77 12.39
CA ALA A 269 -8.23 -14.59 11.89
C ALA A 269 -7.51 -15.41 12.98
N THR A 270 -7.60 -15.01 14.26
CA THR A 270 -7.00 -15.73 15.37
C THR A 270 -7.94 -16.76 15.99
N ALA A 271 -9.22 -16.76 15.63
CA ALA A 271 -10.21 -17.75 16.08
C ALA A 271 -10.08 -19.11 15.37
N ASP A 272 -9.58 -19.11 14.12
CA ASP A 272 -9.39 -20.32 13.33
C ASP A 272 -7.98 -20.93 13.53
N ASP A 273 -7.85 -22.25 13.35
CA ASP A 273 -6.59 -23.01 13.49
C ASP A 273 -5.51 -22.62 12.45
N GLU A 274 -5.77 -21.61 11.63
CA GLU A 274 -4.88 -21.09 10.56
C GLU A 274 -3.67 -20.26 11.07
N ARG A 275 -3.43 -20.23 12.38
CA ARG A 275 -2.31 -19.48 13.00
C ARG A 275 -0.93 -19.83 12.46
N GLN A 276 -0.76 -20.94 11.76
CA GLN A 276 0.53 -21.35 11.20
C GLN A 276 1.07 -20.37 10.13
N ASN A 277 0.21 -19.57 9.51
CA ASN A 277 0.58 -18.58 8.49
C ASN A 277 0.59 -17.15 9.03
N TRP A 278 0.52 -16.95 10.35
CA TRP A 278 0.48 -15.62 10.97
C TRP A 278 1.61 -15.41 11.96
N THR A 279 2.14 -14.19 11.96
CA THR A 279 3.07 -13.71 13.00
C THR A 279 2.65 -12.33 13.47
N LEU A 280 2.43 -12.20 14.79
CA LEU A 280 2.15 -10.90 15.41
C LEU A 280 3.46 -10.21 15.77
N VAL A 281 3.62 -8.98 15.32
CA VAL A 281 4.88 -8.23 15.46
C VAL A 281 4.65 -6.94 16.25
N PRO A 282 5.10 -6.89 17.51
CA PRO A 282 5.10 -5.65 18.29
C PRO A 282 6.01 -4.59 17.65
N GLN A 283 5.46 -3.43 17.31
CA GLN A 283 6.20 -2.33 16.66
C GLN A 283 7.43 -1.88 17.49
N ALA A 284 7.36 -2.00 18.81
CA ALA A 284 8.48 -1.63 19.69
C ALA A 284 9.74 -2.45 19.38
N ARG A 285 9.60 -3.72 19.00
CA ARG A 285 10.73 -4.60 18.65
C ARG A 285 11.49 -4.15 17.40
N LEU A 286 10.85 -3.43 16.49
CA LEU A 286 11.57 -2.83 15.36
C LEU A 286 12.70 -1.88 15.81
N ARG A 287 12.55 -1.26 17.00
CA ARG A 287 13.56 -0.33 17.54
C ARG A 287 14.61 -1.02 18.40
N SER A 288 14.21 -2.04 19.14
CA SER A 288 15.10 -2.71 20.10
C SER A 288 15.87 -3.87 19.47
N ASP A 289 15.27 -4.59 18.53
CA ASP A 289 15.83 -5.82 17.96
C ASP A 289 15.27 -6.08 16.55
N ALA A 290 15.58 -5.21 15.60
CA ALA A 290 15.06 -5.33 14.25
C ALA A 290 15.59 -6.58 13.51
N GLU A 291 16.86 -6.93 13.71
CA GLU A 291 17.47 -8.10 13.07
C GLU A 291 16.88 -9.41 13.62
N GLY A 292 16.86 -9.58 14.95
CA GLY A 292 16.26 -10.77 15.58
C GLY A 292 14.80 -10.93 15.22
N LEU A 293 14.05 -9.82 15.15
CA LEU A 293 12.65 -9.80 14.73
C LEU A 293 12.46 -10.33 13.29
N VAL A 294 13.26 -9.86 12.32
CA VAL A 294 13.19 -10.31 10.92
C VAL A 294 13.54 -11.81 10.81
N ARG A 295 14.56 -12.27 11.54
CA ARG A 295 14.92 -13.69 11.60
C ARG A 295 13.76 -14.55 12.13
N GLU A 296 13.10 -14.10 13.20
CA GLU A 296 11.95 -14.78 13.80
C GLU A 296 10.77 -14.85 12.81
N VAL A 297 10.42 -13.74 12.16
CA VAL A 297 9.35 -13.69 11.16
C VAL A 297 9.65 -14.63 9.99
N HIS A 298 10.89 -14.60 9.47
CA HIS A 298 11.31 -15.48 8.39
C HIS A 298 11.14 -16.97 8.76
N ALA A 299 11.58 -17.35 9.95
CA ALA A 299 11.50 -18.73 10.43
C ALA A 299 10.05 -19.16 10.70
N SER A 300 9.27 -18.33 11.42
CA SER A 300 7.90 -18.66 11.81
C SER A 300 6.96 -18.82 10.63
N LEU A 301 7.09 -17.96 9.62
CA LEU A 301 6.30 -18.01 8.39
C LEU A 301 6.92 -18.90 7.29
N ARG A 302 8.06 -19.54 7.57
CA ARG A 302 8.78 -20.38 6.60
C ARG A 302 8.93 -19.65 5.25
N LEU A 303 9.42 -18.40 5.30
CA LEU A 303 9.60 -17.63 4.09
C LEU A 303 10.69 -18.26 3.21
N PRO A 304 10.55 -18.23 1.88
CA PRO A 304 11.53 -18.84 1.00
C PRO A 304 12.85 -18.08 0.98
N GLY A 305 13.93 -18.82 0.65
CA GLY A 305 15.27 -18.26 0.50
C GLY A 305 16.06 -18.19 1.81
N VAL A 306 17.29 -17.75 1.69
CA VAL A 306 18.20 -17.49 2.82
C VAL A 306 18.23 -16.01 3.09
N LEU A 307 18.23 -15.62 4.36
CA LEU A 307 18.30 -14.20 4.74
C LEU A 307 19.63 -13.57 4.36
N ASP A 308 19.57 -12.49 3.61
CA ASP A 308 20.69 -11.58 3.38
C ASP A 308 20.85 -10.63 4.56
N ILE A 309 21.77 -10.97 5.46
CA ILE A 309 21.99 -10.21 6.70
C ILE A 309 22.68 -8.88 6.43
N GLU A 310 23.56 -8.82 5.44
CA GLU A 310 24.22 -7.57 5.07
C GLU A 310 23.21 -6.56 4.51
N ALA A 311 22.36 -6.99 3.59
CA ALA A 311 21.27 -6.15 3.07
C ALA A 311 20.28 -5.72 4.16
N LEU A 312 19.98 -6.62 5.13
CA LEU A 312 19.13 -6.29 6.27
C LEU A 312 19.76 -5.19 7.15
N GLN A 313 21.04 -5.34 7.51
CA GLN A 313 21.74 -4.35 8.34
C GLN A 313 21.84 -3.00 7.64
N ALA A 314 22.11 -3.00 6.32
CA ALA A 314 22.08 -1.79 5.51
C ALA A 314 20.68 -1.14 5.48
N ALA A 315 19.59 -1.94 5.44
CA ALA A 315 18.23 -1.42 5.51
C ALA A 315 17.89 -0.84 6.90
N ILE A 316 18.29 -1.51 7.98
CA ILE A 316 18.14 -1.01 9.35
C ILE A 316 18.83 0.36 9.51
N ALA A 317 20.05 0.50 9.00
CA ALA A 317 20.80 1.75 9.09
C ALA A 317 20.14 2.91 8.31
N ARG A 318 19.45 2.63 7.20
CA ARG A 318 18.71 3.63 6.41
C ARG A 318 17.39 4.05 7.04
N THR A 319 16.75 3.18 7.81
CA THR A 319 15.46 3.44 8.44
C THR A 319 15.60 4.31 9.70
N HIS A 320 14.51 4.92 10.17
CA HIS A 320 14.50 5.68 11.44
C HIS A 320 14.84 4.83 12.67
N VAL A 321 14.73 3.52 12.54
CA VAL A 321 15.09 2.55 13.57
C VAL A 321 16.59 2.65 13.88
N GLY A 322 17.45 2.64 12.85
CA GLY A 322 18.89 2.79 13.03
C GLY A 322 19.32 4.17 13.61
N ARG A 323 18.59 5.24 13.26
CA ARG A 323 18.89 6.59 13.78
C ARG A 323 18.55 6.76 15.27
N ALA A 324 17.57 6.03 15.80
CA ALA A 324 17.23 6.06 17.22
C ALA A 324 18.25 5.28 18.06
N ALA A 325 18.77 4.15 17.54
CA ALA A 325 19.82 3.37 18.20
C ALA A 325 21.18 4.08 18.25
N ALA A 326 21.50 4.93 17.26
CA ALA A 326 22.74 5.69 17.22
C ALA A 326 22.75 6.94 18.15
N LYS A 327 21.64 7.26 18.84
CA LYS A 327 21.50 8.38 19.79
C LYS A 327 21.41 7.93 21.25
N LEU A 328 21.51 6.64 21.53
CA LEU A 328 21.63 6.03 22.86
C LEU A 328 23.06 5.51 23.06
#